data_cc547adcbf9d8c72f1d5ff6251512743
#
_entry.id   cc547adcbf9d8c72f1d5ff6251512743
#
_cell.length_a   1.000
_cell.length_b   1.000
_cell.length_c   1.000
_cell.angle_alpha   90.00
_cell.angle_beta   90.00
_cell.angle_gamma   90.00
#
_symmetry.space_group_name_H-M   'P 1'
#
loop_
_entity.id
_entity.type
_entity.pdbx_description
1 polymer ?
#
loop_
_entity_poly.entity_id
_entity_poly.type
_entity_poly.pdbx_seq_one_letter_code
_entity_poly.pdbx_strand_id
1 'polypeptide(L)' 'SLHDALPISIINATGFYTGREVKMMFVLAKKRESPIIFRLIKDIDPNAFVSQSAVIGVYGEGFDHIKVK' A
#
# COMPACT_ATOMS: atom_id res chain seq x y z
N SER A 1 -10.11 -11.49 -6.97
CA SER A 1 -8.92 -11.03 -7.65
C SER A 1 -8.43 -9.74 -7.04
N LEU A 2 -7.13 -9.53 -7.09
CA LEU A 2 -6.52 -8.40 -6.41
C LEU A 2 -6.99 -7.06 -6.95
N HIS A 3 -7.10 -6.97 -8.26
CA HIS A 3 -7.41 -5.68 -8.88
C HIS A 3 -8.82 -5.19 -8.55
N ASP A 4 -9.69 -6.07 -8.09
CA ASP A 4 -11.05 -5.67 -7.78
C ASP A 4 -11.19 -4.99 -6.44
N ALA A 5 -10.26 -5.23 -5.54
CA ALA A 5 -10.49 -4.89 -4.14
C ALA A 5 -9.42 -4.02 -3.52
N LEU A 6 -8.34 -3.71 -4.21
CA LEU A 6 -7.24 -2.99 -3.60
C LEU A 6 -7.35 -1.50 -3.83
N PRO A 7 -7.66 -0.74 -2.80
CA PRO A 7 -7.52 0.72 -2.89
C PRO A 7 -6.03 1.06 -2.94
N ILE A 8 -5.68 1.84 -3.94
CA ILE A 8 -4.29 2.24 -4.13
C ILE A 8 -4.25 3.76 -4.23
N SER A 9 -3.38 4.36 -3.46
CA SER A 9 -3.18 5.80 -3.49
C SER A 9 -1.70 6.09 -3.71
N ILE A 10 -1.43 7.12 -4.48
CA ILE A 10 -0.06 7.56 -4.72
C ILE A 10 0.11 8.94 -4.11
N ILE A 11 1.17 9.09 -3.34
CA ILE A 11 1.46 10.34 -2.66
C ILE A 11 2.85 10.78 -3.07
N ASN A 12 2.96 12.04 -3.47
CA ASN A 12 4.26 12.62 -3.78
C ASN A 12 4.92 13.03 -2.48
N ALA A 13 6.19 12.68 -2.35
CA ALA A 13 6.95 12.98 -1.15
C ALA A 13 8.33 13.46 -1.52
N THR A 14 9.03 14.03 -0.56
CA THR A 14 10.38 14.54 -0.77
C THR A 14 11.29 13.94 0.28
N GLY A 15 12.42 13.41 -0.17
CA GLY A 15 13.42 12.89 0.74
C GLY A 15 14.04 14.02 1.56
N PHE A 16 14.14 13.79 2.86
CA PHE A 16 14.58 14.86 3.75
C PHE A 16 16.02 15.27 3.46
N TYR A 17 16.90 14.29 3.34
CA TYR A 17 18.31 14.61 3.10
C TYR A 17 18.62 14.92 1.65
N THR A 18 18.04 14.17 0.74
CA THR A 18 18.39 14.32 -0.67
C THR A 18 17.64 15.42 -1.36
N GLY A 19 16.48 15.79 -0.85
CA GLY A 19 15.60 16.72 -1.51
C GLY A 19 14.95 16.16 -2.76
N ARG A 20 15.15 14.87 -3.04
CA ARG A 20 14.60 14.28 -4.25
C ARG A 20 13.15 13.91 -4.06
N GLU A 21 12.40 14.07 -5.12
CA GLU A 21 11.00 13.66 -5.12
C GLU A 21 10.90 12.16 -5.24
N VAL A 22 10.03 11.58 -4.45
CA VAL A 22 9.73 10.15 -4.51
C VAL A 22 8.24 9.98 -4.51
N LYS A 23 7.80 8.86 -5.02
CA LYS A 23 6.39 8.51 -4.99
C LYS A 23 6.19 7.40 -3.99
N MET A 24 5.25 7.62 -3.07
CA MET A 24 4.85 6.62 -2.10
C MET A 24 3.52 6.05 -2.53
N MET A 25 3.44 4.74 -2.56
CA MET A 25 2.21 4.06 -2.90
C MET A 25 1.67 3.39 -1.66
N PHE A 26 0.43 3.70 -1.33
CA PHE A 26 -0.26 3.04 -0.24
C PHE A 26 -1.24 2.04 -0.81
N VAL A 27 -1.13 0.81 -0.35
CA VAL A 27 -1.99 -0.28 -0.79
C VAL A 27 -2.64 -0.88 0.44
N LEU A 28 -3.97 -0.83 0.48
CA LEU A 28 -4.70 -1.44 1.57
C LEU A 28 -5.15 -2.82 1.12
N ALA A 29 -4.69 -3.84 1.83
CA ALA A 29 -4.93 -5.20 1.41
C ALA A 29 -5.11 -6.09 2.62
N LYS A 30 -5.67 -7.26 2.39
CA LYS A 30 -5.76 -8.25 3.44
C LYS A 30 -4.39 -8.84 3.69
N LYS A 31 -4.15 -9.22 4.94
CA LYS A 31 -2.85 -9.74 5.33
C LYS A 31 -2.42 -10.91 4.44
N ARG A 32 -3.35 -11.77 4.10
CA ARG A 32 -3.03 -12.95 3.31
C ARG A 32 -2.60 -12.62 1.88
N GLU A 33 -2.86 -11.40 1.43
CA GLU A 33 -2.49 -10.98 0.09
C GLU A 33 -1.10 -10.39 0.01
N SER A 34 -0.47 -10.15 1.16
CA SER A 34 0.83 -9.49 1.19
C SER A 34 1.90 -10.21 0.38
N PRO A 35 2.05 -11.52 0.47
CA PRO A 35 3.11 -12.19 -0.29
C PRO A 35 2.96 -11.99 -1.79
N ILE A 36 1.73 -12.01 -2.28
CA ILE A 36 1.48 -11.81 -3.70
C ILE A 36 1.82 -10.38 -4.11
N ILE A 37 1.41 -9.44 -3.29
CA ILE A 37 1.66 -8.02 -3.57
C ILE A 37 3.16 -7.74 -3.55
N PHE A 38 3.88 -8.27 -2.58
CA PHE A 38 5.32 -8.07 -2.50
C PHE A 38 6.02 -8.63 -3.72
N ARG A 39 5.57 -9.79 -4.20
CA ARG A 39 6.16 -10.38 -5.39
C ARG A 39 5.92 -9.52 -6.62
N LEU A 40 4.71 -9.00 -6.75
CA LEU A 40 4.40 -8.13 -7.88
C LEU A 40 5.26 -6.87 -7.86
N ILE A 41 5.39 -6.27 -6.69
CA ILE A 41 6.21 -5.06 -6.57
C ILE A 41 7.65 -5.37 -6.93
N LYS A 42 8.19 -6.47 -6.44
CA LYS A 42 9.57 -6.83 -6.70
C LYS A 42 9.81 -7.09 -8.18
N ASP A 43 8.82 -7.68 -8.85
CA ASP A 43 8.95 -7.95 -10.28
C ASP A 43 8.93 -6.67 -11.08
N ILE A 44 8.13 -5.70 -10.65
CA ILE A 44 8.01 -4.43 -11.38
C ILE A 44 9.20 -3.53 -11.09
N ASP A 45 9.59 -3.45 -9.84
CA ASP A 45 10.69 -2.57 -9.43
C ASP A 45 11.50 -3.25 -8.32
N PRO A 46 12.56 -3.96 -8.69
CA PRO A 46 13.36 -4.67 -7.69
C PRO A 46 14.00 -3.75 -6.65
N ASN A 47 14.09 -2.48 -6.93
CA ASN A 47 14.72 -1.53 -6.01
C ASN A 47 13.72 -0.80 -5.13
N ALA A 48 12.44 -1.16 -5.22
CA ALA A 48 11.44 -0.51 -4.40
C ALA A 48 11.66 -0.84 -2.93
N PHE A 49 11.49 0.17 -2.09
CA PHE A 49 11.49 -0.04 -0.65
C PHE A 49 10.05 -0.30 -0.22
N VAL A 50 9.84 -1.37 0.52
CA VAL A 50 8.50 -1.77 0.92
C VAL A 50 8.46 -1.96 2.42
N SER A 51 7.45 -1.39 3.06
CA SER A 51 7.18 -1.66 4.46
C SER A 51 5.72 -2.03 4.60
N GLN A 52 5.40 -2.69 5.67
CA GLN A 52 4.05 -3.16 5.91
C GLN A 52 3.70 -2.88 7.37
N SER A 53 2.49 -2.42 7.57
CA SER A 53 1.98 -2.23 8.91
C SER A 53 0.50 -2.61 8.94
N ALA A 54 0.00 -2.88 10.13
CA ALA A 54 -1.39 -3.23 10.28
C ALA A 54 -2.23 -1.96 10.35
N VAL A 55 -3.45 -2.05 9.80
CA VAL A 55 -4.44 -1.01 9.90
C VAL A 55 -5.48 -1.44 10.92
N ILE A 56 -5.75 -0.56 11.87
CA ILE A 56 -6.68 -0.89 12.94
C ILE A 56 -8.11 -0.97 12.45
N GLY A 57 -8.48 -0.05 11.58
CA GLY A 57 -9.81 -0.05 11.02
C GLY A 57 -9.84 0.71 9.71
N VAL A 58 -10.87 0.42 8.92
CA VAL A 58 -11.06 1.07 7.64
C VAL A 58 -12.47 1.64 7.61
N TYR A 59 -12.58 2.90 7.21
CA TYR A 59 -13.84 3.59 7.23
C TYR A 59 -13.91 4.52 6.02
N GLY A 60 -15.05 4.50 5.38
CA GLY A 60 -15.22 5.41 4.27
C GLY A 60 -16.02 4.80 3.15
N GLU A 61 -16.12 5.54 2.08
CA GLU A 61 -16.86 5.11 0.91
C GLU A 61 -16.20 3.88 0.31
N GLY A 62 -17.00 2.88 0.00
CA GLY A 62 -16.50 1.62 -0.51
C GLY A 62 -16.29 0.57 0.55
N PHE A 63 -16.50 0.93 1.83
CA PHE A 63 -16.39 -0.01 2.93
C PHE A 63 -17.67 0.03 3.74
N ASP A 64 -18.26 -1.12 3.94
CA ASP A 64 -19.56 -1.20 4.59
C ASP A 64 -19.49 -0.89 6.06
N HIS A 65 -18.40 -1.24 6.69
CA HIS A 65 -18.28 -1.03 8.12
C HIS A 65 -16.82 -1.11 8.52
N ILE A 66 -16.56 -0.67 9.74
CA ILE A 66 -15.23 -0.63 10.28
C ILE A 66 -14.88 -1.96 10.91
N LYS A 67 -13.69 -2.45 10.61
CA LYS A 67 -13.12 -3.60 11.29
C LYS A 67 -12.05 -3.11 12.23
N VAL A 68 -12.33 -3.19 13.52
CA VAL A 68 -11.39 -2.71 14.53
C VAL A 68 -10.80 -3.90 15.23
N LYS A 69 -9.49 -3.89 15.33
CA LYS A 69 -8.77 -4.97 16.01
C LYS A 69 -8.63 -4.68 17.47
#